data_bd6a4322e7216b4ae9dd6844354e6fcf
#
_entry.id   bd6a4322e7216b4ae9dd6844354e6fcf
#
_cell.length_a   1.000
_cell.length_b   1.000
_cell.length_c   1.000
_cell.angle_alpha   90.00
_cell.angle_beta   90.00
_cell.angle_gamma   90.00
#
_symmetry.space_group_name_H-M   'P 1'
#
loop_
_entity.id
_entity.type
_entity.pdbx_description
1 polymer ?
#
loop_
_entity_poly.entity_id
_entity_poly.type
_entity_poly.pdbx_seq_one_letter_code
_entity_poly.pdbx_strand_id
1 'polypeptide(L)'
;FPAHKTIVNRVKAEVEQKGGSLVLLNAGDFNTGVPESDMQTAEPDIKAMNAMGYEATVLGNHEFDNPLQVLDMQEKWANFPFLSANVINTKTGKTLVKPYTILNKQDLKIAVVGLTTEDTAKLGNPEYLHNVKFEDPTTVAKATLKELNEKVKPDVKIALTHMGYYYDAKHGSNAPGDVSLARNLDKGAFDMIIGGHSHDPICVDEKGVWIKDYQPTQPCKPDFQNGTWIMQAFEWGKYVGRADFEFKNGELKLVNYQLIPVNLKKKVKKEDGKTEYVNYAEEIPQDPEM
;
A
#
# COMPACT_ATOMS: atom_id res chain seq x y z
N PHE A 1 15.46 -3.38 -5.24
CA PHE A 1 15.30 -1.96 -4.88
C PHE A 1 15.89 -0.98 -5.91
N PRO A 2 17.10 -1.18 -6.52
CA PRO A 2 17.67 -0.18 -7.43
C PRO A 2 16.78 0.22 -8.61
N ALA A 3 16.12 -0.75 -9.27
CA ALA A 3 15.18 -0.45 -10.35
C ALA A 3 13.90 0.29 -9.87
N HIS A 4 13.43 0.01 -8.64
CA HIS A 4 12.33 0.76 -8.04
C HIS A 4 12.70 2.23 -7.85
N LYS A 5 13.90 2.51 -7.32
CA LYS A 5 14.37 3.89 -7.15
C LYS A 5 14.43 4.63 -8.48
N THR A 6 14.91 3.97 -9.55
CA THR A 6 14.89 4.55 -10.90
C THR A 6 13.48 4.94 -11.33
N ILE A 7 12.46 4.08 -11.11
CA ILE A 7 11.06 4.39 -11.42
C ILE A 7 10.59 5.61 -10.61
N VAL A 8 10.80 5.57 -9.30
CA VAL A 8 10.40 6.67 -8.39
C VAL A 8 11.02 8.00 -8.81
N ASN A 9 12.33 8.02 -9.09
CA ASN A 9 13.04 9.21 -9.53
C ASN A 9 12.50 9.76 -10.86
N ARG A 10 12.21 8.87 -11.84
CA ARG A 10 11.61 9.26 -13.12
C ARG A 10 10.22 9.86 -12.94
N VAL A 11 9.36 9.20 -12.17
CA VAL A 11 8.00 9.69 -11.88
C VAL A 11 8.05 11.02 -11.13
N LYS A 12 8.92 11.14 -10.13
CA LYS A 12 9.10 12.37 -9.36
C LYS A 12 9.51 13.53 -10.26
N ALA A 13 10.52 13.35 -11.10
CA ALA A 13 10.98 14.38 -12.03
C ALA A 13 9.89 14.80 -13.02
N GLU A 14 9.13 13.83 -13.58
CA GLU A 14 8.01 14.10 -14.48
C GLU A 14 6.90 14.91 -13.79
N VAL A 15 6.53 14.54 -12.58
CA VAL A 15 5.47 15.20 -11.82
C VAL A 15 5.89 16.62 -11.41
N GLU A 16 7.11 16.79 -10.92
CA GLU A 16 7.66 18.10 -10.55
C GLU A 16 7.78 19.05 -11.75
N GLN A 17 8.18 18.52 -12.92
CA GLN A 17 8.22 19.31 -14.16
C GLN A 17 6.84 19.84 -14.57
N LYS A 18 5.78 19.11 -14.23
CA LYS A 18 4.37 19.52 -14.45
C LYS A 18 3.80 20.38 -13.32
N GLY A 19 4.61 20.75 -12.34
CA GLY A 19 4.19 21.52 -11.17
C GLY A 19 3.39 20.72 -10.13
N GLY A 20 3.43 19.39 -10.20
CA GLY A 20 2.76 18.50 -9.26
C GLY A 20 3.66 18.06 -8.08
N SER A 21 3.14 17.20 -7.24
CA SER A 21 3.84 16.59 -6.10
C SER A 21 3.64 15.09 -6.10
N LEU A 22 4.64 14.35 -5.62
CA LEU A 22 4.59 12.91 -5.43
C LEU A 22 4.30 12.58 -3.97
N VAL A 23 3.46 11.56 -3.75
CA VAL A 23 3.28 10.86 -2.48
C VAL A 23 3.65 9.40 -2.69
N LEU A 24 4.61 8.86 -1.93
CA LEU A 24 5.09 7.50 -2.04
C LEU A 24 4.75 6.73 -0.75
N LEU A 25 3.93 5.68 -0.87
CA LEU A 25 3.38 4.91 0.24
C LEU A 25 3.66 3.42 0.07
N ASN A 26 3.80 2.71 1.20
CA ASN A 26 3.93 1.26 1.24
C ASN A 26 2.76 0.64 2.00
N ALA A 27 2.17 -0.41 1.45
CA ALA A 27 0.97 -1.05 2.00
C ALA A 27 1.29 -2.22 2.96
N GLY A 28 2.44 -2.19 3.63
CA GLY A 28 2.82 -3.18 4.66
C GLY A 28 3.48 -4.44 4.12
N ASP A 29 3.74 -5.37 5.04
CA ASP A 29 4.44 -6.65 4.77
C ASP A 29 5.80 -6.45 4.11
N PHE A 30 6.64 -5.58 4.69
CA PHE A 30 8.05 -5.48 4.31
C PHE A 30 8.94 -6.46 5.10
N ASN A 31 8.42 -7.07 6.17
CA ASN A 31 9.05 -8.22 6.83
C ASN A 31 8.72 -9.51 6.10
N THR A 32 9.53 -10.54 6.34
CA THR A 32 9.37 -11.91 5.85
C THR A 32 9.39 -11.97 4.32
N GLY A 33 10.59 -12.03 3.79
CA GLY A 33 10.83 -12.05 2.35
C GLY A 33 12.01 -12.91 1.96
N VAL A 34 13.08 -12.29 1.48
CA VAL A 34 14.32 -12.98 1.14
C VAL A 34 15.19 -13.18 2.39
N PRO A 35 15.95 -14.30 2.49
CA PRO A 35 16.76 -14.60 3.68
C PRO A 35 17.71 -13.46 4.08
N GLU A 36 18.24 -12.72 3.11
CA GLU A 36 19.15 -11.60 3.35
C GLU A 36 18.49 -10.46 4.13
N SER A 37 17.18 -10.25 3.93
CA SER A 37 16.39 -9.27 4.68
C SER A 37 15.94 -9.83 6.03
N ASP A 38 15.40 -11.05 6.04
CA ASP A 38 14.88 -11.70 7.25
C ASP A 38 15.94 -11.85 8.35
N MET A 39 17.16 -12.25 7.98
CA MET A 39 18.29 -12.36 8.90
C MET A 39 18.73 -11.01 9.50
N GLN A 40 18.35 -9.91 8.90
CA GLN A 40 18.65 -8.54 9.32
C GLN A 40 17.40 -7.80 9.82
N THR A 41 16.30 -8.53 10.08
CA THR A 41 15.04 -7.95 10.58
C THR A 41 14.50 -6.81 9.72
N ALA A 42 14.60 -6.95 8.38
CA ALA A 42 14.19 -5.99 7.35
C ALA A 42 14.93 -4.62 7.40
N GLU A 43 16.09 -4.52 8.06
CA GLU A 43 16.88 -3.28 8.04
C GLU A 43 17.25 -2.82 6.62
N PRO A 44 17.68 -3.73 5.68
CA PRO A 44 17.95 -3.34 4.30
C PRO A 44 16.74 -2.77 3.58
N ASP A 45 15.54 -3.34 3.81
CA ASP A 45 14.29 -2.88 3.19
C ASP A 45 13.94 -1.48 3.66
N ILE A 46 14.01 -1.23 4.96
CA ILE A 46 13.73 0.10 5.54
C ILE A 46 14.73 1.14 5.04
N LYS A 47 16.02 0.79 4.97
CA LYS A 47 17.05 1.69 4.40
C LYS A 47 16.78 2.00 2.92
N ALA A 48 16.35 0.99 2.16
CA ALA A 48 15.97 1.18 0.76
C ALA A 48 14.72 2.07 0.64
N MET A 49 13.72 1.87 1.48
CA MET A 49 12.53 2.72 1.53
C MET A 49 12.87 4.17 1.90
N ASN A 50 13.77 4.38 2.88
CA ASN A 50 14.30 5.71 3.22
C ASN A 50 14.97 6.37 2.00
N ALA A 51 15.84 5.64 1.29
CA ALA A 51 16.54 6.15 0.12
C ALA A 51 15.63 6.44 -1.07
N MET A 52 14.49 5.74 -1.19
CA MET A 52 13.46 6.01 -2.19
C MET A 52 12.52 7.16 -1.81
N GLY A 53 12.50 7.57 -0.53
CA GLY A 53 11.65 8.66 -0.05
C GLY A 53 10.21 8.24 0.25
N TYR A 54 9.99 7.04 0.77
CA TYR A 54 8.68 6.66 1.29
C TYR A 54 8.24 7.61 2.41
N GLU A 55 6.95 7.94 2.46
CA GLU A 55 6.39 8.91 3.39
C GLU A 55 5.49 8.30 4.47
N ALA A 56 5.03 7.07 4.26
CA ALA A 56 4.38 6.24 5.28
C ALA A 56 4.36 4.78 4.85
N THR A 57 4.23 3.88 5.85
CA THR A 57 3.86 2.48 5.68
C THR A 57 2.72 2.13 6.63
N VAL A 58 1.87 1.15 6.28
CA VAL A 58 0.91 0.55 7.20
C VAL A 58 1.50 -0.73 7.78
N LEU A 59 1.08 -1.15 8.96
CA LEU A 59 1.41 -2.47 9.49
C LEU A 59 0.63 -3.55 8.73
N GLY A 60 1.35 -4.51 8.16
CA GLY A 60 0.79 -5.75 7.67
C GLY A 60 0.80 -6.85 8.75
N ASN A 61 0.43 -8.07 8.39
CA ASN A 61 0.47 -9.20 9.30
C ASN A 61 1.90 -9.69 9.55
N HIS A 62 2.80 -9.57 8.58
CA HIS A 62 4.20 -9.99 8.72
C HIS A 62 5.04 -9.04 9.59
N GLU A 63 4.59 -7.83 9.87
CA GLU A 63 5.22 -6.97 10.89
C GLU A 63 5.10 -7.56 12.31
N PHE A 64 4.27 -8.60 12.49
CA PHE A 64 4.09 -9.35 13.74
C PHE A 64 4.73 -10.75 13.75
N ASP A 65 5.54 -11.09 12.76
CA ASP A 65 6.30 -12.35 12.72
C ASP A 65 7.45 -12.36 13.73
N ASN A 66 7.84 -11.19 14.19
CA ASN A 66 8.89 -10.97 15.18
C ASN A 66 8.31 -10.36 16.47
N PRO A 67 9.04 -10.45 17.61
CA PRO A 67 8.67 -9.74 18.82
C PRO A 67 8.51 -8.23 18.57
N LEU A 68 7.57 -7.57 19.30
CA LEU A 68 7.28 -6.14 19.13
C LEU A 68 8.51 -5.22 19.29
N GLN A 69 9.55 -5.66 20.01
CA GLN A 69 10.83 -4.94 20.10
C GLN A 69 11.51 -4.77 18.75
N VAL A 70 11.29 -5.70 17.81
CA VAL A 70 11.81 -5.58 16.43
C VAL A 70 11.06 -4.46 15.71
N LEU A 71 9.74 -4.38 15.86
CA LEU A 71 8.95 -3.27 15.31
C LEU A 71 9.43 -1.91 15.86
N ASP A 72 9.69 -1.82 17.18
CA ASP A 72 10.25 -0.62 17.81
C ASP A 72 11.63 -0.21 17.23
N MET A 73 12.45 -1.20 16.84
CA MET A 73 13.74 -0.94 16.18
C MET A 73 13.52 -0.45 14.75
N GLN A 74 12.62 -1.09 14.03
CA GLN A 74 12.29 -0.75 12.65
C GLN A 74 11.73 0.67 12.53
N GLU A 75 10.86 1.11 13.45
CA GLU A 75 10.39 2.49 13.51
C GLU A 75 11.54 3.50 13.72
N LYS A 76 12.59 3.14 14.47
CA LYS A 76 13.76 4.01 14.67
C LYS A 76 14.66 4.12 13.44
N TRP A 77 14.69 3.09 12.60
CA TRP A 77 15.45 3.09 11.35
C TRP A 77 14.75 3.84 10.22
N ALA A 78 13.41 3.92 10.29
CA ALA A 78 12.60 4.55 9.27
C ALA A 78 12.58 6.09 9.40
N ASN A 79 12.66 6.77 8.26
CA ASN A 79 12.46 8.22 8.16
C ASN A 79 10.99 8.60 7.94
N PHE A 80 10.09 7.62 7.99
CA PHE A 80 8.66 7.75 7.77
C PHE A 80 7.87 7.03 8.87
N PRO A 81 6.63 7.45 9.16
CA PRO A 81 5.82 6.81 10.18
C PRO A 81 5.28 5.46 9.74
N PHE A 82 5.16 4.54 10.70
CA PHE A 82 4.34 3.35 10.61
C PHE A 82 2.93 3.69 11.08
N LEU A 83 1.92 3.21 10.37
CA LEU A 83 0.52 3.57 10.60
C LEU A 83 -0.33 2.32 10.90
N SER A 84 -1.17 2.40 11.89
CA SER A 84 -2.35 1.55 12.06
C SER A 84 -3.29 2.13 13.11
N ALA A 85 -4.49 2.49 12.71
CA ALA A 85 -5.48 3.05 13.60
C ALA A 85 -6.21 1.98 14.44
N ASN A 86 -6.25 0.74 13.97
CA ASN A 86 -7.02 -0.35 14.57
C ASN A 86 -6.19 -1.41 15.31
N VAL A 87 -4.88 -1.23 15.41
CA VAL A 87 -4.01 -2.09 16.22
C VAL A 87 -3.73 -1.42 17.56
N ILE A 88 -4.22 -2.03 18.65
CA ILE A 88 -4.23 -1.47 19.98
C ILE A 88 -3.28 -2.23 20.90
N ASN A 89 -2.43 -1.51 21.60
CA ASN A 89 -1.67 -2.04 22.74
C ASN A 89 -2.60 -2.14 23.95
N THR A 90 -2.95 -3.35 24.39
CA THR A 90 -3.92 -3.59 25.45
C THR A 90 -3.46 -3.15 26.83
N LYS A 91 -2.14 -2.99 27.03
CA LYS A 91 -1.60 -2.47 28.30
C LYS A 91 -1.80 -0.96 28.46
N THR A 92 -1.74 -0.23 27.34
CA THR A 92 -1.82 1.24 27.36
C THR A 92 -3.20 1.75 26.92
N GLY A 93 -3.99 0.92 26.25
CA GLY A 93 -5.24 1.31 25.60
C GLY A 93 -5.06 2.25 24.41
N LYS A 94 -3.82 2.45 23.93
CA LYS A 94 -3.51 3.32 22.79
C LYS A 94 -3.19 2.49 21.55
N THR A 95 -3.26 3.13 20.39
CA THR A 95 -2.76 2.50 19.15
C THR A 95 -1.29 2.12 19.29
N LEU A 96 -0.90 1.00 18.70
CA LEU A 96 0.46 0.48 18.78
C LEU A 96 1.46 1.41 18.08
N VAL A 97 1.06 1.95 16.92
CA VAL A 97 1.79 2.95 16.12
C VAL A 97 0.86 4.14 15.86
N LYS A 98 1.29 5.11 15.07
CA LYS A 98 0.44 6.27 14.72
C LYS A 98 -0.82 5.82 13.98
N PRO A 99 -2.02 6.33 14.30
CA PRO A 99 -3.24 5.98 13.59
C PRO A 99 -3.27 6.55 12.16
N TYR A 100 -2.70 7.73 11.97
CA TYR A 100 -2.61 8.42 10.68
C TYR A 100 -1.46 9.42 10.66
N THR A 101 -1.15 9.91 9.47
CA THR A 101 -0.23 11.06 9.28
C THR A 101 -0.85 12.08 8.34
N ILE A 102 -0.38 13.32 8.43
CA ILE A 102 -0.77 14.41 7.54
C ILE A 102 0.44 14.79 6.70
N LEU A 103 0.30 14.65 5.40
CA LEU A 103 1.28 15.07 4.41
C LEU A 103 0.84 16.42 3.82
N ASN A 104 1.72 17.41 3.87
CA ASN A 104 1.47 18.70 3.23
C ASN A 104 2.18 18.71 1.87
N LYS A 105 1.42 18.78 0.80
CA LYS A 105 1.92 18.80 -0.58
C LYS A 105 1.39 20.05 -1.28
N GLN A 106 2.28 20.99 -1.58
CA GLN A 106 1.87 22.33 -2.03
C GLN A 106 0.86 22.92 -1.02
N ASP A 107 -0.35 23.27 -1.48
CA ASP A 107 -1.40 23.83 -0.64
C ASP A 107 -2.40 22.77 -0.11
N LEU A 108 -2.13 21.47 -0.34
CA LEU A 108 -3.02 20.38 0.04
C LEU A 108 -2.59 19.70 1.35
N LYS A 109 -3.57 19.45 2.21
CA LYS A 109 -3.43 18.56 3.37
C LYS A 109 -3.96 17.18 3.00
N ILE A 110 -3.07 16.19 2.97
CA ILE A 110 -3.40 14.81 2.65
C ILE A 110 -3.34 14.00 3.93
N ALA A 111 -4.48 13.47 4.37
CA ALA A 111 -4.53 12.54 5.49
C ALA A 111 -4.32 11.11 4.99
N VAL A 112 -3.37 10.39 5.59
CA VAL A 112 -3.11 8.98 5.32
C VAL A 112 -3.41 8.19 6.59
N VAL A 113 -4.47 7.37 6.57
CA VAL A 113 -4.94 6.55 7.70
C VAL A 113 -4.49 5.11 7.48
N GLY A 114 -3.79 4.51 8.45
CA GLY A 114 -3.39 3.10 8.41
C GLY A 114 -4.50 2.17 8.93
N LEU A 115 -4.74 1.05 8.23
CA LEU A 115 -5.67 0.01 8.67
C LEU A 115 -5.10 -1.37 8.37
N THR A 116 -5.08 -2.24 9.39
CA THR A 116 -4.53 -3.60 9.34
C THR A 116 -5.65 -4.63 9.44
N THR A 117 -5.52 -5.74 8.73
CA THR A 117 -6.52 -6.83 8.79
C THR A 117 -6.64 -7.43 10.20
N GLU A 118 -7.88 -7.71 10.62
CA GLU A 118 -8.15 -8.44 11.87
C GLU A 118 -7.63 -9.88 11.83
N ASP A 119 -7.44 -10.45 10.64
CA ASP A 119 -6.88 -11.80 10.47
C ASP A 119 -5.47 -11.93 11.03
N THR A 120 -4.75 -10.83 11.20
CA THR A 120 -3.43 -10.81 11.86
C THR A 120 -3.48 -11.46 13.25
N ALA A 121 -4.60 -11.35 13.98
CA ALA A 121 -4.79 -12.01 15.26
C ALA A 121 -4.75 -13.55 15.17
N LYS A 122 -5.04 -14.11 13.98
CA LYS A 122 -5.02 -15.57 13.71
C LYS A 122 -3.74 -16.00 12.99
N LEU A 123 -3.16 -15.10 12.19
CA LEU A 123 -1.99 -15.39 11.35
C LEU A 123 -0.66 -15.22 12.11
N GLY A 124 -0.61 -14.28 13.04
CA GLY A 124 0.59 -13.95 13.79
C GLY A 124 0.90 -14.96 14.92
N ASN A 125 2.12 -14.87 15.46
CA ASN A 125 2.52 -15.70 16.60
C ASN A 125 1.82 -15.23 17.88
N PRO A 126 0.98 -16.08 18.54
CA PRO A 126 0.27 -15.70 19.75
C PRO A 126 1.19 -15.21 20.89
N GLU A 127 2.44 -15.70 20.94
CA GLU A 127 3.42 -15.26 21.93
C GLU A 127 3.76 -13.77 21.78
N TYR A 128 3.79 -13.26 20.56
CA TYR A 128 4.09 -11.85 20.29
C TYR A 128 2.85 -10.96 20.36
N LEU A 129 1.67 -11.55 20.20
CA LEU A 129 0.39 -10.82 20.12
C LEU A 129 -0.37 -10.73 21.45
N HIS A 130 0.13 -11.30 22.55
CA HIS A 130 -0.60 -11.37 23.83
C HIS A 130 -1.03 -10.00 24.41
N ASN A 131 -0.40 -8.91 24.00
CA ASN A 131 -0.76 -7.54 24.39
C ASN A 131 -1.24 -6.67 23.22
N VAL A 132 -1.64 -7.31 22.12
CA VAL A 132 -2.13 -6.63 20.91
C VAL A 132 -3.57 -7.03 20.65
N LYS A 133 -4.41 -6.06 20.33
CA LYS A 133 -5.78 -6.26 19.89
C LYS A 133 -5.95 -5.63 18.52
N PHE A 134 -6.56 -6.36 17.61
CA PHE A 134 -6.99 -5.86 16.31
C PHE A 134 -8.47 -5.52 16.39
N GLU A 135 -8.82 -4.25 16.23
CA GLU A 135 -10.22 -3.78 16.24
C GLU A 135 -10.78 -3.78 14.81
N ASP A 136 -12.12 -3.81 14.71
CA ASP A 136 -12.81 -3.76 13.41
C ASP A 136 -12.39 -2.50 12.62
N PRO A 137 -11.74 -2.66 11.44
CA PRO A 137 -11.19 -1.54 10.69
C PRO A 137 -12.25 -0.54 10.24
N THR A 138 -13.47 -1.01 9.92
CA THR A 138 -14.57 -0.17 9.45
C THR A 138 -15.05 0.76 10.57
N THR A 139 -15.21 0.22 11.78
CA THR A 139 -15.60 1.00 12.96
C THR A 139 -14.56 2.04 13.31
N VAL A 140 -13.27 1.64 13.32
CA VAL A 140 -12.16 2.53 13.61
C VAL A 140 -12.00 3.60 12.52
N ALA A 141 -12.15 3.24 11.24
CA ALA A 141 -12.11 4.19 10.14
C ALA A 141 -13.18 5.28 10.28
N LYS A 142 -14.42 4.94 10.65
CA LYS A 142 -15.51 5.91 10.90
C LYS A 142 -15.13 6.90 12.00
N ALA A 143 -14.59 6.41 13.12
CA ALA A 143 -14.18 7.26 14.24
C ALA A 143 -13.01 8.18 13.85
N THR A 144 -11.98 7.63 13.15
CA THR A 144 -10.82 8.39 12.69
C THR A 144 -11.20 9.45 11.65
N LEU A 145 -12.06 9.13 10.70
CA LEU A 145 -12.56 10.08 9.71
C LEU A 145 -13.36 11.22 10.35
N LYS A 146 -14.18 10.91 11.36
CA LYS A 146 -14.89 11.95 12.13
C LYS A 146 -13.90 12.90 12.79
N GLU A 147 -12.89 12.37 13.46
CA GLU A 147 -11.84 13.19 14.09
C GLU A 147 -11.10 14.06 13.08
N LEU A 148 -10.68 13.48 11.94
CA LEU A 148 -10.00 14.20 10.88
C LEU A 148 -10.84 15.33 10.31
N ASN A 149 -12.12 15.09 10.04
CA ASN A 149 -13.03 16.09 9.48
C ASN A 149 -13.29 17.25 10.46
N GLU A 150 -13.34 16.97 11.77
CA GLU A 150 -13.54 17.99 12.81
C GLU A 150 -12.28 18.80 13.09
N LYS A 151 -11.12 18.13 13.24
CA LYS A 151 -9.90 18.76 13.77
C LYS A 151 -8.89 19.17 12.68
N VAL A 152 -8.77 18.42 11.60
CA VAL A 152 -7.72 18.61 10.60
C VAL A 152 -8.27 19.22 9.31
N LYS A 153 -9.45 18.77 8.88
CA LYS A 153 -10.11 19.15 7.62
C LYS A 153 -9.18 18.93 6.42
N PRO A 154 -8.76 17.66 6.16
CA PRO A 154 -7.89 17.38 5.05
C PRO A 154 -8.60 17.58 3.71
N ASP A 155 -7.83 17.98 2.68
CA ASP A 155 -8.31 18.11 1.31
C ASP A 155 -8.43 16.76 0.62
N VAL A 156 -7.54 15.80 0.96
CA VAL A 156 -7.51 14.44 0.42
C VAL A 156 -7.38 13.44 1.57
N LYS A 157 -8.13 12.34 1.51
CA LYS A 157 -8.14 11.26 2.51
C LYS A 157 -7.78 9.93 1.85
N ILE A 158 -6.67 9.36 2.27
CA ILE A 158 -6.16 8.07 1.80
C ILE A 158 -6.29 7.05 2.93
N ALA A 159 -6.94 5.91 2.67
CA ALA A 159 -6.76 4.73 3.49
C ALA A 159 -5.57 3.95 2.95
N LEU A 160 -4.53 3.80 3.77
CA LEU A 160 -3.40 2.94 3.51
C LEU A 160 -3.65 1.63 4.26
N THR A 161 -3.98 0.57 3.53
CA THR A 161 -4.53 -0.64 4.14
C THR A 161 -3.65 -1.87 3.92
N HIS A 162 -3.67 -2.76 4.90
CA HIS A 162 -3.18 -4.13 4.71
C HIS A 162 -4.32 -5.09 5.05
N MET A 163 -5.36 -5.12 4.18
CA MET A 163 -6.61 -5.83 4.43
C MET A 163 -7.01 -6.81 3.32
N GLY A 164 -6.38 -6.69 2.15
CA GLY A 164 -6.69 -7.50 0.98
C GLY A 164 -7.85 -6.95 0.14
N TYR A 165 -7.85 -7.32 -1.12
CA TYR A 165 -8.90 -6.96 -2.07
C TYR A 165 -10.00 -8.02 -2.07
N TYR A 166 -10.91 -7.95 -1.11
CA TYR A 166 -12.03 -8.88 -0.95
C TYR A 166 -13.36 -8.18 -1.10
N TYR A 167 -14.25 -8.75 -1.94
CA TYR A 167 -15.62 -8.25 -2.17
C TYR A 167 -16.53 -8.49 -0.98
N ASP A 168 -16.32 -9.60 -0.29
CA ASP A 168 -17.07 -9.98 0.90
C ASP A 168 -16.16 -10.77 1.86
N ALA A 169 -16.59 -10.83 3.12
CA ALA A 169 -15.91 -11.61 4.16
C ALA A 169 -16.10 -13.13 4.01
N LYS A 170 -16.67 -13.62 2.90
CA LYS A 170 -17.06 -15.02 2.70
C LYS A 170 -16.02 -15.85 1.94
N HIS A 171 -14.93 -15.26 1.49
CA HIS A 171 -13.84 -16.00 0.86
C HIS A 171 -13.00 -16.71 1.92
N GLY A 172 -13.41 -17.92 2.26
CA GLY A 172 -12.74 -18.72 3.28
C GLY A 172 -12.93 -18.13 4.69
N SER A 173 -11.84 -17.97 5.43
CA SER A 173 -11.81 -17.37 6.77
C SER A 173 -11.31 -15.91 6.75
N ASN A 174 -11.24 -15.26 5.59
CA ASN A 174 -10.70 -13.91 5.50
C ASN A 174 -11.64 -12.88 6.14
N ALA A 175 -11.07 -11.95 6.88
CA ALA A 175 -11.75 -10.75 7.34
C ALA A 175 -12.17 -9.86 6.16
N PRO A 176 -13.14 -8.93 6.36
CA PRO A 176 -13.50 -7.96 5.33
C PRO A 176 -12.31 -7.17 4.82
N GLY A 177 -12.19 -7.04 3.49
CA GLY A 177 -11.10 -6.33 2.84
C GLY A 177 -11.48 -4.93 2.35
N ASP A 178 -10.69 -4.41 1.41
CA ASP A 178 -10.77 -3.03 0.91
C ASP A 178 -12.10 -2.69 0.25
N VAL A 179 -12.66 -3.63 -0.53
CA VAL A 179 -13.97 -3.43 -1.19
C VAL A 179 -15.08 -3.34 -0.14
N SER A 180 -15.03 -4.21 0.86
CA SER A 180 -15.96 -4.20 2.00
C SER A 180 -15.87 -2.89 2.79
N LEU A 181 -14.64 -2.43 3.06
CA LEU A 181 -14.39 -1.15 3.74
C LEU A 181 -15.05 0.00 2.97
N ALA A 182 -14.77 0.15 1.67
CA ALA A 182 -15.33 1.22 0.85
C ALA A 182 -16.88 1.20 0.84
N ARG A 183 -17.49 0.01 0.77
CA ARG A 183 -18.94 -0.15 0.72
C ARG A 183 -19.66 0.10 2.05
N ASN A 184 -18.97 -0.09 3.18
CA ASN A 184 -19.55 0.06 4.53
C ASN A 184 -19.24 1.43 5.18
N LEU A 185 -18.56 2.30 4.47
CA LEU A 185 -18.36 3.71 4.83
C LEU A 185 -19.35 4.61 4.06
N ASP A 186 -19.44 5.86 4.45
CA ASP A 186 -20.19 6.86 3.69
C ASP A 186 -19.57 7.02 2.28
N LYS A 187 -20.37 7.38 1.29
CA LYS A 187 -19.91 7.53 -0.08
C LYS A 187 -18.77 8.54 -0.18
N GLY A 188 -17.62 8.08 -0.71
CA GLY A 188 -16.43 8.94 -0.84
C GLY A 188 -15.81 9.32 0.51
N ALA A 189 -16.01 8.53 1.57
CA ALA A 189 -15.42 8.77 2.88
C ALA A 189 -13.89 8.85 2.83
N PHE A 190 -13.28 7.97 2.04
CA PHE A 190 -11.92 8.11 1.54
C PHE A 190 -11.95 8.41 0.04
N ASP A 191 -11.02 9.23 -0.45
CA ASP A 191 -10.84 9.47 -1.88
C ASP A 191 -10.24 8.23 -2.55
N MET A 192 -9.34 7.54 -1.84
CA MET A 192 -8.72 6.31 -2.31
C MET A 192 -8.30 5.37 -1.18
N ILE A 193 -8.21 4.10 -1.53
CA ILE A 193 -7.61 3.02 -0.74
C ILE A 193 -6.40 2.52 -1.52
N ILE A 194 -5.23 2.48 -0.86
CA ILE A 194 -4.01 1.86 -1.35
C ILE A 194 -3.77 0.64 -0.47
N GLY A 195 -3.98 -0.56 -1.04
CA GLY A 195 -4.04 -1.80 -0.30
C GLY A 195 -2.88 -2.76 -0.55
N GLY A 196 -2.83 -3.80 0.28
CA GLY A 196 -1.91 -4.93 0.22
C GLY A 196 -2.57 -6.23 0.69
N HIS A 197 -1.80 -7.20 1.19
CA HIS A 197 -2.22 -8.46 1.82
C HIS A 197 -2.65 -9.58 0.87
N SER A 198 -3.55 -9.33 -0.07
CA SER A 198 -4.10 -10.39 -0.93
C SER A 198 -3.24 -10.69 -2.17
N HIS A 199 -2.15 -9.93 -2.36
CA HIS A 199 -1.25 -10.12 -3.49
C HIS A 199 -1.99 -10.04 -4.84
N ASP A 200 -2.82 -9.02 -5.02
CA ASP A 200 -3.59 -8.83 -6.23
C ASP A 200 -3.10 -7.61 -7.03
N PRO A 201 -2.82 -7.74 -8.33
CA PRO A 201 -2.64 -6.59 -9.20
C PRO A 201 -4.02 -6.02 -9.55
N ILE A 202 -4.44 -4.96 -8.88
CA ILE A 202 -5.79 -4.43 -9.09
C ILE A 202 -5.86 -3.65 -10.38
N CYS A 203 -6.44 -4.30 -11.37
CA CYS A 203 -6.84 -3.74 -12.65
C CYS A 203 -8.25 -4.20 -12.98
N VAL A 204 -9.13 -3.29 -13.31
CA VAL A 204 -10.48 -3.59 -13.82
C VAL A 204 -10.59 -3.24 -15.30
N ASP A 205 -11.48 -3.94 -15.97
CA ASP A 205 -11.83 -3.66 -17.36
C ASP A 205 -12.74 -2.42 -17.49
N GLU A 206 -13.17 -2.12 -18.71
CA GLU A 206 -14.06 -0.97 -18.97
C GLU A 206 -15.44 -1.07 -18.29
N LYS A 207 -15.83 -2.29 -17.90
CA LYS A 207 -17.10 -2.55 -17.17
C LYS A 207 -16.92 -2.55 -15.66
N GLY A 208 -15.69 -2.31 -15.16
CA GLY A 208 -15.37 -2.38 -13.74
C GLY A 208 -15.22 -3.81 -13.21
N VAL A 209 -14.98 -4.80 -14.09
CA VAL A 209 -14.75 -6.19 -13.68
C VAL A 209 -13.25 -6.41 -13.48
N TRP A 210 -12.88 -6.98 -12.34
CA TRP A 210 -11.50 -7.28 -12.02
C TRP A 210 -10.88 -8.29 -13.00
N ILE A 211 -9.70 -7.95 -13.52
CA ILE A 211 -8.90 -8.77 -14.44
C ILE A 211 -7.95 -9.64 -13.59
N LYS A 212 -8.41 -10.84 -13.22
CA LYS A 212 -7.64 -11.75 -12.35
C LYS A 212 -6.27 -12.14 -12.91
N ASP A 213 -6.18 -12.34 -14.22
CA ASP A 213 -4.95 -12.76 -14.93
C ASP A 213 -4.28 -11.55 -15.61
N TYR A 214 -4.27 -10.39 -14.96
CA TYR A 214 -3.65 -9.19 -15.50
C TYR A 214 -2.21 -9.45 -15.93
N GLN A 215 -1.91 -9.06 -17.16
CA GLN A 215 -0.55 -9.12 -17.71
C GLN A 215 0.03 -7.72 -17.83
N PRO A 216 1.35 -7.54 -17.57
CA PRO A 216 2.00 -6.24 -17.75
C PRO A 216 1.73 -5.66 -19.12
N THR A 217 1.57 -4.35 -19.19
CA THR A 217 1.29 -3.55 -20.41
C THR A 217 -0.15 -3.62 -20.94
N GLN A 218 -1.03 -4.42 -20.34
CA GLN A 218 -2.46 -4.33 -20.65
C GLN A 218 -3.06 -3.01 -20.09
N PRO A 219 -4.13 -2.50 -20.71
CA PRO A 219 -4.89 -1.39 -20.13
C PRO A 219 -5.34 -1.73 -18.70
N CYS A 220 -5.19 -0.78 -17.81
CA CYS A 220 -5.44 -0.96 -16.39
C CYS A 220 -6.15 0.26 -15.83
N LYS A 221 -7.25 0.03 -15.12
CA LYS A 221 -7.93 1.03 -14.30
C LYS A 221 -8.02 0.53 -12.86
N PRO A 222 -7.93 1.40 -11.86
CA PRO A 222 -8.21 0.99 -10.47
C PRO A 222 -9.69 0.66 -10.31
N ASP A 223 -10.03 -0.14 -9.32
CA ASP A 223 -11.45 -0.36 -8.97
C ASP A 223 -12.06 0.90 -8.35
N PHE A 224 -13.36 1.05 -8.47
CA PHE A 224 -14.10 2.20 -7.93
C PHE A 224 -15.37 1.74 -7.24
N GLN A 225 -15.37 1.84 -5.91
CA GLN A 225 -16.46 1.36 -5.06
C GLN A 225 -16.98 2.48 -4.18
N ASN A 226 -18.28 2.72 -4.21
CA ASN A 226 -18.96 3.70 -3.34
C ASN A 226 -18.26 5.08 -3.25
N GLY A 227 -17.72 5.57 -4.39
CA GLY A 227 -17.05 6.87 -4.45
C GLY A 227 -15.57 6.86 -4.05
N THR A 228 -14.96 5.69 -3.86
CA THR A 228 -13.58 5.49 -3.44
C THR A 228 -12.80 4.69 -4.49
N TRP A 229 -11.65 5.17 -4.93
CA TRP A 229 -10.72 4.41 -5.76
C TRP A 229 -10.00 3.34 -4.93
N ILE A 230 -9.84 2.11 -5.45
CA ILE A 230 -9.12 1.01 -4.79
C ILE A 230 -7.99 0.54 -5.69
N MET A 231 -6.79 0.49 -5.13
CA MET A 231 -5.55 0.19 -5.82
C MET A 231 -4.70 -0.79 -5.02
N GLN A 232 -4.07 -1.73 -5.70
CA GLN A 232 -3.05 -2.61 -5.11
C GLN A 232 -2.03 -2.99 -6.17
N ALA A 233 -0.74 -2.98 -5.84
CA ALA A 233 0.37 -3.15 -6.78
C ALA A 233 0.97 -4.56 -6.75
N PHE A 234 0.17 -5.60 -6.47
CA PHE A 234 0.59 -7.00 -6.45
C PHE A 234 1.51 -7.32 -5.26
N GLU A 235 2.58 -8.11 -5.49
CA GLU A 235 3.45 -8.68 -4.46
C GLU A 235 4.93 -8.47 -4.79
N TRP A 236 5.78 -8.55 -3.75
CA TRP A 236 7.25 -8.64 -3.82
C TRP A 236 7.92 -7.57 -4.69
N GLY A 237 7.33 -6.40 -4.77
CA GLY A 237 7.86 -5.33 -5.59
C GLY A 237 7.89 -5.61 -7.09
N LYS A 238 7.06 -6.55 -7.59
CA LYS A 238 6.94 -6.85 -9.02
C LYS A 238 6.43 -5.66 -9.83
N TYR A 239 5.62 -4.81 -9.21
CA TYR A 239 5.11 -3.58 -9.80
C TYR A 239 5.33 -2.39 -8.88
N VAL A 240 5.44 -1.23 -9.50
CA VAL A 240 5.19 0.06 -8.85
C VAL A 240 3.83 0.56 -9.34
N GLY A 241 2.86 0.70 -8.44
CA GLY A 241 1.56 1.30 -8.75
C GLY A 241 1.71 2.82 -8.87
N ARG A 242 1.25 3.40 -9.99
CA ARG A 242 1.19 4.85 -10.20
C ARG A 242 -0.24 5.26 -10.48
N ALA A 243 -0.73 6.24 -9.72
CA ALA A 243 -2.00 6.91 -9.96
C ALA A 243 -1.78 8.42 -10.00
N ASP A 244 -2.14 9.06 -11.09
CA ASP A 244 -2.04 10.50 -11.26
C ASP A 244 -3.43 11.12 -11.07
N PHE A 245 -3.52 12.10 -10.19
CA PHE A 245 -4.75 12.81 -9.89
C PHE A 245 -4.59 14.31 -10.14
N GLU A 246 -5.67 14.95 -10.61
CA GLU A 246 -5.83 16.39 -10.59
C GLU A 246 -6.77 16.78 -9.44
N PHE A 247 -6.34 17.74 -8.61
CA PHE A 247 -7.18 18.33 -7.59
C PHE A 247 -7.63 19.72 -8.06
N LYS A 248 -8.94 19.91 -8.19
CA LYS A 248 -9.52 21.18 -8.65
C LYS A 248 -10.87 21.43 -8.02
N ASN A 249 -11.08 22.62 -7.47
CA ASN A 249 -12.35 23.03 -6.84
C ASN A 249 -12.84 22.09 -5.74
N GLY A 250 -11.91 21.50 -4.96
CA GLY A 250 -12.26 20.56 -3.90
C GLY A 250 -12.56 19.11 -4.37
N GLU A 251 -12.36 18.82 -5.65
CA GLU A 251 -12.58 17.50 -6.23
C GLU A 251 -11.27 16.88 -6.73
N LEU A 252 -11.10 15.59 -6.46
CA LEU A 252 -9.97 14.79 -6.92
C LEU A 252 -10.40 13.95 -8.13
N LYS A 253 -9.75 14.16 -9.27
CA LYS A 253 -10.03 13.44 -10.51
C LYS A 253 -8.86 12.55 -10.88
N LEU A 254 -9.10 11.24 -11.07
CA LEU A 254 -8.11 10.33 -11.62
C LEU A 254 -7.82 10.68 -13.09
N VAL A 255 -6.56 10.88 -13.42
CA VAL A 255 -6.08 11.19 -14.78
C VAL A 255 -5.43 9.99 -15.42
N ASN A 256 -4.63 9.24 -14.65
CA ASN A 256 -3.91 8.07 -15.13
C ASN A 256 -3.75 7.04 -14.03
N TYR A 257 -3.73 5.77 -14.41
CA TYR A 257 -3.37 4.67 -13.52
C TYR A 257 -2.59 3.61 -14.28
N GLN A 258 -1.54 3.08 -13.68
CA GLN A 258 -0.76 2.01 -14.25
C GLN A 258 -0.01 1.20 -13.18
N LEU A 259 0.18 -0.07 -13.46
CA LEU A 259 1.10 -0.95 -12.75
C LEU A 259 2.38 -1.07 -13.58
N ILE A 260 3.45 -0.40 -13.15
CA ILE A 260 4.74 -0.37 -13.84
C ILE A 260 5.51 -1.64 -13.48
N PRO A 261 5.77 -2.56 -14.44
CA PRO A 261 6.49 -3.80 -14.15
C PRO A 261 7.97 -3.53 -13.89
N VAL A 262 8.50 -4.06 -12.79
CA VAL A 262 9.90 -3.90 -12.41
C VAL A 262 10.73 -5.05 -12.99
N ASN A 263 11.16 -4.89 -14.23
CA ASN A 263 11.97 -5.87 -14.96
C ASN A 263 11.38 -7.29 -14.99
N LEU A 264 10.05 -7.39 -15.03
CA LEU A 264 9.34 -8.66 -15.11
C LEU A 264 9.59 -9.32 -16.44
N LYS A 265 9.79 -10.64 -16.42
CA LYS A 265 10.07 -11.45 -17.59
C LYS A 265 8.94 -12.44 -17.86
N LYS A 266 8.62 -12.61 -19.13
CA LYS A 266 7.74 -13.66 -19.63
C LYS A 266 8.55 -14.78 -20.30
N LYS A 267 8.01 -15.97 -20.22
CA LYS A 267 8.57 -17.16 -20.85
C LYS A 267 8.10 -17.24 -22.30
N VAL A 268 9.02 -17.27 -23.26
CA VAL A 268 8.75 -17.38 -24.69
C VAL A 268 9.40 -18.64 -25.25
N LYS A 269 8.66 -19.46 -25.99
CA LYS A 269 9.22 -20.57 -26.74
C LYS A 269 9.78 -20.06 -28.07
N LYS A 270 11.04 -20.41 -28.39
CA LYS A 270 11.66 -20.14 -29.67
C LYS A 270 11.29 -21.24 -30.70
N GLU A 271 11.52 -20.96 -31.97
CA GLU A 271 11.29 -21.91 -33.07
C GLU A 271 12.12 -23.19 -32.93
N ASP A 272 13.29 -23.11 -32.30
CA ASP A 272 14.15 -24.28 -32.00
C ASP A 272 13.68 -25.11 -30.78
N GLY A 273 12.51 -24.78 -30.22
CA GLY A 273 11.91 -25.45 -29.06
C GLY A 273 12.51 -25.03 -27.71
N LYS A 274 13.55 -24.22 -27.69
CA LYS A 274 14.12 -23.68 -26.43
C LYS A 274 13.24 -22.60 -25.84
N THR A 275 13.36 -22.42 -24.52
CA THR A 275 12.68 -21.40 -23.79
C THR A 275 13.62 -20.24 -23.48
N GLU A 276 13.16 -19.02 -23.72
CA GLU A 276 13.84 -17.78 -23.33
C GLU A 276 12.95 -16.96 -22.41
N TYR A 277 13.59 -16.22 -21.50
CA TYR A 277 12.91 -15.23 -20.64
C TYR A 277 13.19 -13.84 -21.19
N VAL A 278 12.15 -13.15 -21.66
CA VAL A 278 12.23 -11.79 -22.20
C VAL A 278 11.44 -10.82 -21.32
N ASN A 279 11.90 -9.60 -21.20
CA ASN A 279 11.19 -8.58 -20.42
C ASN A 279 9.81 -8.30 -21.05
N TYR A 280 8.81 -8.00 -20.21
CA TYR A 280 7.49 -7.53 -20.67
C TYR A 280 7.56 -6.11 -21.23
N ALA A 281 8.45 -5.29 -20.72
CA ALA A 281 8.66 -3.90 -21.11
C ALA A 281 10.16 -3.61 -21.24
N GLU A 282 10.52 -2.40 -21.63
CA GLU A 282 11.92 -1.94 -21.62
C GLU A 282 12.56 -2.15 -20.23
N GLU A 283 13.80 -2.61 -20.20
CA GLU A 283 14.52 -2.85 -18.98
C GLU A 283 14.77 -1.54 -18.22
N ILE A 284 14.42 -1.54 -16.97
CA ILE A 284 14.62 -0.40 -16.08
C ILE A 284 16.04 -0.52 -15.50
N PRO A 285 16.92 0.45 -15.76
CA PRO A 285 18.27 0.42 -15.24
C PRO A 285 18.28 0.50 -13.72
N GLN A 286 19.29 -0.10 -13.11
CA GLN A 286 19.49 -0.01 -11.68
C GLN A 286 20.05 1.38 -11.32
N ASP A 287 19.51 1.95 -10.26
CA ASP A 287 20.04 3.21 -9.70
C ASP A 287 21.38 2.92 -9.03
N PRO A 288 22.46 3.64 -9.39
CA PRO A 288 23.82 3.37 -8.91
C PRO A 288 24.04 3.78 -7.44
N GLU A 289 23.13 4.54 -6.86
CA GLU A 289 23.22 5.02 -5.47
C GLU A 289 22.47 4.12 -4.49
N MET A 290 21.95 2.97 -4.97
CA MET A 290 21.12 2.05 -4.17
C MET A 290 21.91 0.80 -3.76
#